data_b178c7804fb179590f10467fc9eae2a0
#
_entry.id   b178c7804fb179590f10467fc9eae2a0
#
_cell.length_a   1.000
_cell.length_b   1.000
_cell.length_c   1.000
_cell.angle_alpha   90.00
_cell.angle_beta   90.00
_cell.angle_gamma   90.00
#
_symmetry.space_group_name_H-M   'P 1'
#
loop_
_entity.id
_entity.type
_entity.pdbx_description
1 polymer ?
#
loop_
_entity_poly.entity_id
_entity_poly.type
_entity_poly.pdbx_seq_one_letter_code
_entity_poly.pdbx_strand_id
1 'polypeptide(L)'
;MAQHVIETQWMGKMQFNSLVNGHTIIMDAPERVGGEDNGPIPKPFVLTALSGCTGMDIVAILRNAGKEVRELNIKVTGELSKQKPIEYLAMHVVYDFRGDELYKAAALDAVTVSQEKYCGVSHMLRKAIPVTWEVNYNGEQLFNNNISETIENAN
;
A
#
# COMPACT_ATOMS: atom_id res chain seq x y z
N MET A 1 13.88 23.48 2.03
CA MET A 1 13.48 22.07 1.82
C MET A 1 11.95 21.98 1.83
N ALA A 2 11.36 21.18 0.96
CA ALA A 2 9.93 20.91 1.01
C ALA A 2 9.60 20.08 2.26
N GLN A 3 8.51 20.41 2.94
CA GLN A 3 8.06 19.70 4.15
C GLN A 3 6.58 19.39 4.02
N HIS A 4 6.17 18.23 4.55
CA HIS A 4 4.78 17.94 4.85
C HIS A 4 4.56 18.17 6.34
N VAL A 5 3.49 18.86 6.69
CA VAL A 5 3.10 19.12 8.08
C VAL A 5 1.72 18.51 8.31
N ILE A 6 1.60 17.73 9.36
CA ILE A 6 0.34 17.13 9.80
C ILE A 6 0.01 17.67 11.18
N GLU A 7 -1.20 18.18 11.35
CA GLU A 7 -1.73 18.59 12.65
C GLU A 7 -2.79 17.58 13.09
N THR A 8 -2.64 17.07 14.30
CA THR A 8 -3.55 16.06 14.85
C THR A 8 -4.11 16.54 16.17
N GLN A 9 -5.43 16.49 16.30
CA GLN A 9 -6.18 16.90 17.49
C GLN A 9 -6.88 15.70 18.11
N TRP A 10 -6.76 15.57 19.43
CA TRP A 10 -7.57 14.63 20.21
C TRP A 10 -9.01 15.14 20.35
N MET A 11 -9.97 14.29 20.03
CA MET A 11 -11.40 14.63 20.01
C MET A 11 -12.18 14.03 21.19
N GLY A 12 -11.53 13.34 22.07
CA GLY A 12 -12.11 12.61 23.21
C GLY A 12 -11.99 11.10 23.04
N LYS A 13 -12.14 10.35 24.13
CA LYS A 13 -11.95 8.90 24.17
C LYS A 13 -10.67 8.48 23.43
N MET A 14 -10.79 7.70 22.33
CA MET A 14 -9.64 7.25 21.52
C MET A 14 -9.60 7.94 20.15
N GLN A 15 -10.49 8.91 19.87
CA GLN A 15 -10.56 9.55 18.58
C GLN A 15 -9.52 10.66 18.41
N PHE A 16 -8.82 10.61 17.27
CA PHE A 16 -7.94 11.67 16.79
C PHE A 16 -8.30 12.07 15.37
N ASN A 17 -8.37 13.36 15.10
CA ASN A 17 -8.57 13.91 13.78
C ASN A 17 -7.28 14.54 13.28
N SER A 18 -6.80 14.13 12.11
CA SER A 18 -5.60 14.68 11.47
C SER A 18 -5.98 15.50 10.25
N LEU A 19 -5.44 16.72 10.14
CA LEU A 19 -5.55 17.56 8.96
C LEU A 19 -4.38 17.25 8.02
N VAL A 20 -4.67 16.71 6.84
CA VAL A 20 -3.69 16.28 5.83
C VAL A 20 -4.02 16.95 4.51
N ASN A 21 -3.20 17.90 4.05
CA ASN A 21 -3.39 18.63 2.80
C ASN A 21 -4.83 19.21 2.65
N GLY A 22 -5.41 19.73 3.73
CA GLY A 22 -6.77 20.27 3.73
C GLY A 22 -7.90 19.25 3.91
N HIS A 23 -7.58 17.96 4.04
CA HIS A 23 -8.54 16.88 4.30
C HIS A 23 -8.43 16.37 5.72
N THR A 24 -9.59 16.10 6.34
CA THR A 24 -9.64 15.50 7.67
C THR A 24 -9.62 13.98 7.57
N ILE A 25 -8.67 13.36 8.26
CA ILE A 25 -8.59 11.92 8.46
C ILE A 25 -8.96 11.62 9.90
N ILE A 26 -10.00 10.81 10.10
CA ILE A 26 -10.45 10.38 11.42
C ILE A 26 -9.79 9.04 11.73
N MET A 27 -9.18 8.96 12.92
CA MET A 27 -8.65 7.73 13.50
C MET A 27 -9.35 7.48 14.82
N ASP A 28 -9.75 6.26 15.07
CA ASP A 28 -10.39 5.86 16.32
C ASP A 28 -10.07 4.40 16.64
N ALA A 29 -10.60 3.90 17.72
CA ALA A 29 -10.47 2.52 18.14
C ALA A 29 -11.87 1.87 18.29
N PRO A 30 -11.96 0.53 18.22
CA PRO A 30 -13.19 -0.17 18.52
C PRO A 30 -13.68 0.05 19.95
N GLU A 31 -14.99 -0.05 20.18
CA GLU A 31 -15.61 0.14 21.50
C GLU A 31 -14.97 -0.70 22.61
N ARG A 32 -14.58 -1.95 22.30
CA ARG A 32 -13.95 -2.88 23.26
C ARG A 32 -12.62 -2.37 23.85
N VAL A 33 -12.01 -1.34 23.25
CA VAL A 33 -10.76 -0.71 23.73
C VAL A 33 -10.95 0.78 24.06
N GLY A 34 -12.22 1.22 24.21
CA GLY A 34 -12.56 2.56 24.66
C GLY A 34 -12.80 3.61 23.58
N GLY A 35 -12.84 3.22 22.30
CA GLY A 35 -13.26 4.06 21.19
C GLY A 35 -14.75 4.03 20.90
N GLU A 36 -15.17 4.61 19.78
CA GLU A 36 -16.54 4.64 19.26
C GLU A 36 -16.63 4.10 17.82
N ASP A 37 -15.51 3.57 17.30
CA ASP A 37 -15.39 3.02 15.94
C ASP A 37 -15.75 4.03 14.83
N ASN A 38 -15.47 5.32 15.07
CA ASN A 38 -15.71 6.40 14.13
C ASN A 38 -14.70 6.45 12.97
N GLY A 39 -13.63 5.66 13.04
CA GLY A 39 -12.59 5.58 12.03
C GLY A 39 -11.64 4.42 12.28
N PRO A 40 -10.78 4.11 11.30
CA PRO A 40 -9.81 3.03 11.44
C PRO A 40 -8.74 3.34 12.49
N ILE A 41 -8.14 2.30 13.06
CA ILE A 41 -6.96 2.43 13.92
C ILE A 41 -5.76 2.92 13.10
N PRO A 42 -4.80 3.65 13.69
CA PRO A 42 -3.76 4.36 12.92
C PRO A 42 -2.74 3.47 12.21
N LYS A 43 -2.36 2.32 12.78
CA LYS A 43 -1.27 1.50 12.21
C LYS A 43 -1.51 1.05 10.76
N PRO A 44 -2.73 0.62 10.31
CA PRO A 44 -3.00 0.27 8.92
C PRO A 44 -2.84 1.40 7.91
N PHE A 45 -2.79 2.66 8.34
CA PHE A 45 -2.50 3.77 7.43
C PHE A 45 -1.11 3.67 6.78
N VAL A 46 -0.16 2.96 7.38
CA VAL A 46 1.13 2.66 6.75
C VAL A 46 0.93 1.81 5.48
N LEU A 47 0.03 0.81 5.54
CA LEU A 47 -0.34 -0.02 4.37
C LEU A 47 -1.11 0.81 3.33
N THR A 48 -2.01 1.67 3.79
CA THR A 48 -2.77 2.59 2.93
C THR A 48 -1.84 3.57 2.20
N ALA A 49 -0.85 4.13 2.90
CA ALA A 49 0.14 5.01 2.29
C ALA A 49 0.97 4.28 1.22
N LEU A 50 1.38 3.04 1.48
CA LEU A 50 2.10 2.22 0.50
C LEU A 50 1.26 1.94 -0.75
N SER A 51 0.00 1.50 -0.59
CA SER A 51 -0.90 1.22 -1.72
C SER A 51 -1.21 2.48 -2.53
N GLY A 52 -1.52 3.58 -1.87
CA GLY A 52 -1.87 4.84 -2.53
C GLY A 52 -0.68 5.46 -3.27
N CYS A 53 0.50 5.49 -2.65
CA CYS A 53 1.70 6.05 -3.26
C CYS A 53 2.10 5.27 -4.52
N THR A 54 2.21 3.93 -4.43
CA THR A 54 2.54 3.11 -5.59
C THR A 54 1.44 3.15 -6.65
N GLY A 55 0.17 3.12 -6.25
CA GLY A 55 -0.97 3.18 -7.17
C GLY A 55 -1.01 4.48 -7.99
N MET A 56 -0.76 5.62 -7.37
CA MET A 56 -0.69 6.91 -8.06
C MET A 56 0.46 6.95 -9.07
N ASP A 57 1.64 6.45 -8.71
CA ASP A 57 2.78 6.34 -9.63
C ASP A 57 2.42 5.49 -10.86
N ILE A 58 1.87 4.30 -10.63
CA ILE A 58 1.49 3.35 -11.68
C ILE A 58 0.50 3.97 -12.66
N VAL A 59 -0.56 4.60 -12.15
CA VAL A 59 -1.58 5.25 -12.99
C VAL A 59 -0.97 6.42 -13.76
N ALA A 60 -0.09 7.21 -13.15
CA ALA A 60 0.58 8.32 -13.82
C ALA A 60 1.52 7.82 -14.93
N ILE A 61 2.31 6.77 -14.69
CA ILE A 61 3.21 6.17 -15.68
C ILE A 61 2.41 5.66 -16.90
N LEU A 62 1.35 4.89 -16.65
CA LEU A 62 0.51 4.35 -17.73
C LEU A 62 -0.17 5.44 -18.53
N ARG A 63 -0.76 6.44 -17.87
CA ARG A 63 -1.40 7.60 -18.52
C ARG A 63 -0.41 8.37 -19.39
N ASN A 64 0.79 8.67 -18.89
CA ASN A 64 1.81 9.39 -19.63
C ASN A 64 2.32 8.60 -20.85
N ALA A 65 2.21 7.29 -20.83
CA ALA A 65 2.52 6.41 -21.96
C ALA A 65 1.34 6.21 -22.94
N GLY A 66 0.20 6.88 -22.70
CA GLY A 66 -1.02 6.71 -23.51
C GLY A 66 -1.65 5.32 -23.37
N LYS A 67 -1.47 4.65 -22.24
CA LYS A 67 -1.95 3.31 -21.98
C LYS A 67 -2.96 3.34 -20.83
N GLU A 68 -4.15 2.81 -21.08
CA GLU A 68 -5.22 2.78 -20.09
C GLU A 68 -5.55 1.34 -19.69
N VAL A 69 -5.58 1.11 -18.38
CA VAL A 69 -6.14 -0.11 -17.80
C VAL A 69 -7.54 0.19 -17.28
N ARG A 70 -8.45 -0.78 -17.32
CA ARG A 70 -9.83 -0.58 -16.86
C ARG A 70 -9.93 -0.56 -15.33
N GLU A 71 -9.16 -1.42 -14.70
CA GLU A 71 -9.17 -1.58 -13.25
C GLU A 71 -7.76 -1.84 -12.74
N LEU A 72 -7.47 -1.31 -11.58
CA LEU A 72 -6.33 -1.63 -10.76
C LEU A 72 -6.79 -1.75 -9.31
N ASN A 73 -6.72 -2.96 -8.77
CA ASN A 73 -6.93 -3.23 -7.35
C ASN A 73 -5.58 -3.50 -6.69
N ILE A 74 -5.38 -2.89 -5.53
CA ILE A 74 -4.13 -3.04 -4.78
C ILE A 74 -4.47 -3.57 -3.39
N LYS A 75 -3.93 -4.73 -3.05
CA LYS A 75 -4.03 -5.33 -1.72
C LYS A 75 -2.67 -5.30 -1.05
N VAL A 76 -2.60 -4.76 0.16
CA VAL A 76 -1.37 -4.78 0.97
C VAL A 76 -1.61 -5.60 2.22
N THR A 77 -0.78 -6.59 2.45
CA THR A 77 -0.77 -7.41 3.67
C THR A 77 0.48 -7.07 4.46
N GLY A 78 0.33 -6.83 5.77
CA GLY A 78 1.45 -6.61 6.69
C GLY A 78 1.45 -7.67 7.79
N GLU A 79 2.55 -8.37 7.95
CA GLU A 79 2.75 -9.34 9.03
C GLU A 79 3.10 -8.62 10.33
N LEU A 80 2.40 -8.93 11.41
CA LEU A 80 2.62 -8.30 12.71
C LEU A 80 3.50 -9.17 13.61
N SER A 81 4.37 -8.52 14.39
CA SER A 81 5.09 -9.16 15.48
C SER A 81 4.13 -9.66 16.57
N LYS A 82 4.56 -10.68 17.32
CA LYS A 82 3.78 -11.21 18.47
C LYS A 82 4.13 -10.52 19.78
N GLN A 83 5.27 -9.87 19.87
CA GLN A 83 5.77 -9.22 21.07
C GLN A 83 5.74 -7.69 20.92
N LYS A 84 5.54 -6.99 22.03
CA LYS A 84 5.58 -5.52 22.05
C LYS A 84 7.02 -5.00 21.89
N PRO A 85 7.23 -3.93 21.12
CA PRO A 85 6.21 -3.18 20.37
C PRO A 85 5.66 -4.01 19.20
N ILE A 86 4.32 -3.99 19.02
CA ILE A 86 3.71 -4.66 17.86
C ILE A 86 3.99 -3.83 16.60
N GLU A 87 4.81 -4.38 15.73
CA GLU A 87 5.26 -3.74 14.50
C GLU A 87 5.05 -4.63 13.28
N TYR A 88 5.16 -4.08 12.07
CA TYR A 88 5.18 -4.87 10.85
C TYR A 88 6.55 -5.50 10.66
N LEU A 89 6.61 -6.81 10.44
CA LEU A 89 7.83 -7.58 10.17
C LEU A 89 8.11 -7.71 8.68
N ALA A 90 7.07 -7.74 7.86
CA ALA A 90 7.13 -7.80 6.40
C ALA A 90 5.85 -7.23 5.81
N MET A 91 5.92 -6.81 4.54
CA MET A 91 4.74 -6.40 3.76
C MET A 91 4.76 -7.07 2.39
N HIS A 92 3.57 -7.43 1.90
CA HIS A 92 3.35 -7.95 0.56
C HIS A 92 2.26 -7.17 -0.15
N VAL A 93 2.54 -6.74 -1.40
CA VAL A 93 1.62 -5.94 -2.22
C VAL A 93 1.20 -6.75 -3.44
N VAL A 94 -0.09 -6.94 -3.63
CA VAL A 94 -0.67 -7.54 -4.83
C VAL A 94 -1.28 -6.46 -5.69
N TYR A 95 -0.84 -6.36 -6.94
CA TYR A 95 -1.41 -5.49 -7.97
C TYR A 95 -2.22 -6.33 -8.94
N ASP A 96 -3.53 -6.17 -8.96
CA ASP A 96 -4.43 -6.92 -9.82
C ASP A 96 -5.05 -5.99 -10.86
N PHE A 97 -4.66 -6.19 -12.12
CA PHE A 97 -5.09 -5.38 -13.26
C PHE A 97 -6.15 -6.08 -14.08
N ARG A 98 -7.04 -5.25 -14.68
CA ARG A 98 -7.96 -5.63 -15.74
C ARG A 98 -7.85 -4.65 -16.89
N GLY A 99 -7.71 -5.16 -18.11
CA GLY A 99 -7.57 -4.29 -19.27
C GLY A 99 -7.33 -5.05 -20.56
N ASP A 100 -6.92 -4.32 -21.60
CA ASP A 100 -6.50 -4.87 -22.88
C ASP A 100 -5.16 -5.61 -22.71
N GLU A 101 -5.06 -6.81 -23.29
CA GLU A 101 -3.82 -7.62 -23.28
C GLU A 101 -2.61 -6.87 -23.86
N LEU A 102 -2.84 -5.92 -24.76
CA LEU A 102 -1.79 -5.06 -25.33
C LEU A 102 -1.02 -4.28 -24.25
N TYR A 103 -1.65 -3.98 -23.10
CA TYR A 103 -1.03 -3.17 -22.03
C TYR A 103 -0.42 -3.98 -20.90
N LYS A 104 -0.46 -5.30 -20.98
CA LYS A 104 0.03 -6.24 -19.98
C LYS A 104 1.50 -5.99 -19.59
N ALA A 105 2.39 -5.91 -20.60
CA ALA A 105 3.81 -5.61 -20.34
C ALA A 105 4.02 -4.23 -19.72
N ALA A 106 3.26 -3.23 -20.16
CA ALA A 106 3.35 -1.88 -19.63
C ALA A 106 2.86 -1.78 -18.17
N ALA A 107 1.86 -2.57 -17.78
CA ALA A 107 1.39 -2.64 -16.40
C ALA A 107 2.48 -3.22 -15.49
N LEU A 108 3.15 -4.29 -15.90
CA LEU A 108 4.28 -4.87 -15.17
C LEU A 108 5.43 -3.88 -15.03
N ASP A 109 5.81 -3.20 -16.12
CA ASP A 109 6.87 -2.20 -16.11
C ASP A 109 6.53 -1.02 -15.19
N ALA A 110 5.29 -0.55 -15.20
CA ALA A 110 4.84 0.54 -14.34
C ALA A 110 4.94 0.19 -12.85
N VAL A 111 4.57 -1.03 -12.45
CA VAL A 111 4.74 -1.50 -11.07
C VAL A 111 6.22 -1.56 -10.71
N THR A 112 7.05 -2.15 -11.56
CA THR A 112 8.50 -2.29 -11.34
C THR A 112 9.14 -0.91 -11.15
N VAL A 113 8.83 0.04 -12.01
CA VAL A 113 9.36 1.42 -11.92
C VAL A 113 8.90 2.12 -10.64
N SER A 114 7.62 2.00 -10.27
CA SER A 114 7.10 2.57 -9.01
C SER A 114 7.83 1.98 -7.81
N GLN A 115 7.90 0.65 -7.73
CA GLN A 115 8.50 -0.04 -6.58
C GLN A 115 10.00 0.21 -6.45
N GLU A 116 10.74 0.25 -7.54
CA GLU A 116 12.20 0.32 -7.51
C GLU A 116 12.74 1.76 -7.53
N LYS A 117 12.01 2.71 -8.14
CA LYS A 117 12.58 4.04 -8.44
C LYS A 117 11.75 5.21 -7.92
N TYR A 118 10.40 5.16 -7.93
CA TYR A 118 9.59 6.35 -7.75
C TYR A 118 8.92 6.42 -6.38
N CYS A 119 8.37 5.32 -5.86
CA CYS A 119 7.62 5.38 -4.62
C CYS A 119 8.53 5.60 -3.40
N GLY A 120 8.52 6.83 -2.86
CA GLY A 120 9.28 7.17 -1.67
C GLY A 120 8.83 6.38 -0.43
N VAL A 121 7.55 6.04 -0.32
CA VAL A 121 7.01 5.22 0.79
C VAL A 121 7.58 3.81 0.73
N SER A 122 7.52 3.15 -0.44
CA SER A 122 8.13 1.82 -0.62
C SER A 122 9.63 1.85 -0.34
N HIS A 123 10.33 2.87 -0.85
CA HIS A 123 11.76 3.04 -0.62
C HIS A 123 12.12 3.18 0.88
N MET A 124 11.34 3.96 1.63
CA MET A 124 11.55 4.11 3.07
C MET A 124 11.27 2.81 3.83
N LEU A 125 10.15 2.14 3.54
CA LEU A 125 9.75 0.91 4.23
C LEU A 125 10.76 -0.22 3.98
N ARG A 126 11.27 -0.37 2.77
CA ARG A 126 12.30 -1.39 2.43
C ARG A 126 13.63 -1.22 3.16
N LYS A 127 13.90 -0.06 3.74
CA LYS A 127 15.08 0.12 4.62
C LYS A 127 14.89 -0.51 6.01
N ALA A 128 13.64 -0.69 6.43
CA ALA A 128 13.30 -1.21 7.74
C ALA A 128 12.87 -2.68 7.71
N ILE A 129 12.09 -3.07 6.70
CA ILE A 129 11.47 -4.40 6.60
C ILE A 129 11.44 -4.89 5.14
N PRO A 130 11.35 -6.21 4.90
CA PRO A 130 11.08 -6.76 3.58
C PRO A 130 9.74 -6.27 3.04
N VAL A 131 9.73 -5.76 1.79
CA VAL A 131 8.51 -5.43 1.03
C VAL A 131 8.59 -6.18 -0.28
N THR A 132 7.70 -7.14 -0.47
CA THR A 132 7.58 -7.96 -1.68
C THR A 132 6.32 -7.58 -2.45
N TRP A 133 6.24 -7.95 -3.73
CA TRP A 133 5.06 -7.66 -4.53
C TRP A 133 4.79 -8.72 -5.60
N GLU A 134 3.55 -8.74 -6.03
CA GLU A 134 3.00 -9.60 -7.06
C GLU A 134 2.22 -8.75 -8.07
N VAL A 135 2.29 -9.10 -9.34
CA VAL A 135 1.56 -8.44 -10.42
C VAL A 135 0.72 -9.47 -11.16
N ASN A 136 -0.59 -9.25 -11.17
CA ASN A 136 -1.56 -10.06 -11.91
C ASN A 136 -2.23 -9.20 -12.98
N TYR A 137 -2.48 -9.77 -14.15
CA TYR A 137 -3.17 -9.12 -15.25
C TYR A 137 -4.22 -10.07 -15.87
N ASN A 138 -5.49 -9.67 -15.86
CA ASN A 138 -6.62 -10.48 -16.31
C ASN A 138 -6.66 -11.90 -15.69
N GLY A 139 -6.19 -12.04 -14.46
CA GLY A 139 -6.14 -13.32 -13.74
C GLY A 139 -4.87 -14.14 -13.95
N GLU A 140 -3.94 -13.69 -14.78
CA GLU A 140 -2.63 -14.31 -14.97
C GLU A 140 -1.57 -13.63 -14.09
N GLN A 141 -0.81 -14.40 -13.33
CA GLN A 141 0.32 -13.89 -12.56
C GLN A 141 1.52 -13.64 -13.48
N LEU A 142 1.95 -12.38 -13.56
CA LEU A 142 3.09 -11.95 -14.38
C LEU A 142 4.40 -11.94 -13.61
N PHE A 143 4.32 -11.67 -12.31
CA PHE A 143 5.48 -11.50 -11.45
C PHE A 143 5.10 -11.75 -10.00
N ASN A 144 6.01 -12.38 -9.25
CA ASN A 144 5.92 -12.52 -7.80
C ASN A 144 7.34 -12.70 -7.24
N ASN A 145 7.74 -11.85 -6.30
CA ASN A 145 9.02 -11.97 -5.59
C ASN A 145 8.86 -12.38 -4.11
N ASN A 146 7.70 -12.90 -3.74
CA ASN A 146 7.48 -13.48 -2.42
C ASN A 146 8.08 -14.89 -2.35
N ILE A 147 9.27 -15.01 -1.78
CA ILE A 147 10.04 -16.26 -1.72
C ILE A 147 9.30 -17.35 -0.92
N SER A 148 8.46 -16.97 0.04
CA SER A 148 7.71 -17.93 0.88
C SER A 148 6.69 -18.75 0.08
N GLU A 149 6.02 -18.16 -0.91
CA GLU A 149 5.06 -18.86 -1.77
C GLU A 149 5.72 -19.70 -2.87
N THR A 150 6.93 -19.34 -3.27
CA THR A 150 7.67 -20.08 -4.31
C THR A 150 8.11 -21.47 -3.82
N ILE A 151 8.31 -21.65 -2.51
CA ILE A 151 8.71 -22.92 -1.90
C ILE A 151 7.53 -23.85 -1.71
N GLU A 152 6.33 -23.35 -1.41
CA GLU A 152 5.12 -24.18 -1.24
C GLU A 152 4.57 -24.73 -2.57
N ASN A 153 4.77 -24.02 -3.68
CA ASN A 153 4.35 -24.46 -5.01
C ASN A 153 5.36 -25.37 -5.73
N ALA A 154 6.54 -25.61 -5.15
CA ALA A 154 7.60 -26.48 -5.70
C ALA A 154 7.67 -27.87 -5.06
N ASN A 155 6.77 -28.19 -4.11
CA ASN A 155 6.56 -29.50 -3.49
C ASN A 155 5.15 -30.00 -3.80
#